data_3b187d75c32265601a1f387882257004
#
_entry.id   3b187d75c32265601a1f387882257004
#
_cell.length_a   1.000
_cell.length_b   1.000
_cell.length_c   1.000
_cell.angle_alpha   90.00
_cell.angle_beta   90.00
_cell.angle_gamma   90.00
#
_symmetry.space_group_name_H-M   'P 1'
#
loop_
_entity.id
_entity.type
_entity.pdbx_description
1 polymer ?
#
loop_
_entity_poly.entity_id
_entity_poly.type
_entity_poly.pdbx_seq_one_letter_code
_entity_poly.pdbx_strand_id
1 'polypeptide(L)'
;RNEIIAILNPLPINVRSLPSVSELAQGKLKIDDLRDVSIKDLLGREPVNPNEELLKLKITGKVVLVTGAGGSIGSELCRQIIFQKPKQLILYEINEFSLYNVEQEFDKIEMPHVEILPVLGSVRDRKRFQNVVKHFSVETIYHAAAYKHVPLVEYNNSEGVLNNTFGTLIAAEVALAEKVETFVLISTDKAVRPTNTMGATKRIAELVLQALSKQESSTCFTMVRFGNVLDSSGSVIPLFKQQIKNGGPVTVTNANMVRYFMTIPEAVELVVQAGAMGKGGDVFVLDMGEPVRIYDLATKMIQLSGLQVLDED
;
A
#
# COMPACT_ATOMS: atom_id res chain seq x y z
N ARG A 1 -3.20 0.34 26.85
CA ARG A 1 -1.93 0.82 26.26
C ARG A 1 -2.06 2.28 25.82
N ASN A 2 -3.08 2.63 25.06
CA ASN A 2 -3.30 4.00 24.57
C ASN A 2 -3.50 5.03 25.70
N GLU A 3 -4.19 4.65 26.78
CA GLU A 3 -4.36 5.48 27.98
C GLU A 3 -3.02 5.77 28.68
N ILE A 4 -2.15 4.76 28.78
CA ILE A 4 -0.81 4.92 29.38
C ILE A 4 0.05 5.84 28.50
N ILE A 5 0.01 5.65 27.18
CA ILE A 5 0.73 6.54 26.24
C ILE A 5 0.20 7.97 26.35
N ALA A 6 -1.11 8.18 26.46
CA ALA A 6 -1.70 9.50 26.65
C ALA A 6 -1.25 10.20 27.95
N ILE A 7 -1.05 9.44 29.03
CA ILE A 7 -0.52 9.95 30.31
C ILE A 7 0.97 10.31 30.20
N LEU A 8 1.74 9.54 29.44
CA LEU A 8 3.18 9.73 29.30
C LEU A 8 3.54 10.83 28.26
N ASN A 9 2.68 11.07 27.27
CA ASN A 9 2.90 12.02 26.18
C ASN A 9 3.32 13.45 26.62
N PRO A 10 2.76 14.05 27.69
CA PRO A 10 3.16 15.39 28.12
C PRO A 10 4.54 15.44 28.77
N LEU A 11 5.12 14.29 29.09
CA LEU A 11 6.40 14.22 29.77
C LEU A 11 7.56 14.14 28.76
N PRO A 12 8.66 14.90 28.95
CA PRO A 12 9.84 14.84 28.05
C PRO A 12 10.67 13.59 28.33
N ILE A 13 10.09 12.43 28.07
CA ILE A 13 10.71 11.11 28.31
C ILE A 13 10.63 10.25 27.05
N ASN A 14 11.67 9.50 26.78
CA ASN A 14 11.65 8.53 25.70
C ASN A 14 10.83 7.30 26.12
N VAL A 15 9.68 7.10 25.50
CA VAL A 15 8.75 6.00 25.82
C VAL A 15 9.07 4.80 24.92
N ARG A 16 9.36 3.65 25.53
CA ARG A 16 9.58 2.39 24.84
C ARG A 16 8.55 1.37 25.23
N SER A 17 8.19 0.52 24.30
CA SER A 17 7.25 -0.57 24.55
C SER A 17 7.92 -1.93 24.50
N LEU A 18 7.48 -2.84 25.37
CA LEU A 18 7.80 -4.25 25.25
C LEU A 18 6.98 -4.89 24.13
N PRO A 19 7.53 -5.92 23.47
CA PRO A 19 6.77 -6.75 22.54
C PRO A 19 5.49 -7.28 23.19
N SER A 20 4.45 -7.51 22.40
CA SER A 20 3.22 -8.13 22.89
C SER A 20 3.45 -9.58 23.29
N VAL A 21 2.65 -10.10 24.22
CA VAL A 21 2.72 -11.50 24.66
C VAL A 21 2.60 -12.47 23.47
N SER A 22 1.80 -12.13 22.48
CA SER A 22 1.64 -12.91 21.24
C SER A 22 2.90 -12.95 20.39
N GLU A 23 3.62 -11.83 20.27
CA GLU A 23 4.89 -11.74 19.54
C GLU A 23 6.01 -12.50 20.25
N LEU A 24 6.04 -12.44 21.58
CA LEU A 24 6.95 -13.22 22.41
C LEU A 24 6.66 -14.73 22.31
N ALA A 25 5.38 -15.12 22.34
CA ALA A 25 4.96 -16.53 22.24
C ALA A 25 5.28 -17.15 20.88
N GLN A 26 5.30 -16.33 19.80
CA GLN A 26 5.69 -16.75 18.46
C GLN A 26 7.21 -16.83 18.25
N GLY A 27 8.02 -16.50 19.27
CA GLY A 27 9.48 -16.51 19.20
C GLY A 27 10.10 -15.48 18.25
N LYS A 28 9.31 -14.54 17.74
CA LYS A 28 9.76 -13.52 16.79
C LYS A 28 10.62 -12.44 17.44
N LEU A 29 10.50 -12.25 18.75
CA LEU A 29 11.17 -11.18 19.50
C LEU A 29 11.55 -11.68 20.90
N LYS A 30 12.60 -11.07 21.44
CA LYS A 30 13.06 -11.31 22.83
C LYS A 30 12.57 -10.19 23.74
N ILE A 31 12.53 -10.44 25.05
CA ILE A 31 12.16 -9.45 26.07
C ILE A 31 13.05 -8.20 26.00
N ASP A 32 14.30 -8.36 25.58
CA ASP A 32 15.28 -7.27 25.46
C ASP A 32 15.07 -6.40 24.20
N ASP A 33 14.17 -6.77 23.30
CA ASP A 33 13.83 -5.99 22.10
C ASP A 33 12.87 -4.85 22.45
N LEU A 34 13.37 -3.89 23.25
CA LEU A 34 12.66 -2.63 23.53
C LEU A 34 12.51 -1.82 22.24
N ARG A 35 11.27 -1.56 21.86
CA ARG A 35 10.96 -0.72 20.69
C ARG A 35 10.51 0.66 21.11
N ASP A 36 10.92 1.65 20.39
CA ASP A 36 10.28 2.96 20.47
C ASP A 36 8.78 2.81 20.18
N VAL A 37 7.95 3.60 20.86
CA VAL A 37 6.50 3.56 20.63
C VAL A 37 6.24 3.80 19.15
N SER A 38 5.58 2.85 18.51
CA SER A 38 5.31 2.94 17.08
C SER A 38 4.17 3.93 16.83
N ILE A 39 4.20 4.58 15.67
CA ILE A 39 3.13 5.49 15.25
C ILE A 39 1.79 4.75 15.14
N LYS A 40 1.81 3.43 14.92
CA LYS A 40 0.61 2.57 15.00
C LYS A 40 -0.06 2.67 16.37
N ASP A 41 0.74 2.71 17.44
CA ASP A 41 0.26 2.85 18.81
C ASP A 41 -0.37 4.22 19.10
N LEU A 42 0.02 5.26 18.31
CA LEU A 42 -0.53 6.62 18.44
C LEU A 42 -1.89 6.81 17.77
N LEU A 43 -2.21 5.99 16.77
CA LEU A 43 -3.47 6.11 16.06
C LEU A 43 -4.67 5.55 16.81
N GLY A 44 -4.44 4.74 17.86
CA GLY A 44 -5.51 4.16 18.66
C GLY A 44 -6.47 3.23 17.90
N ARG A 45 -6.11 2.85 16.67
CA ARG A 45 -6.93 2.00 15.82
C ARG A 45 -6.59 0.52 16.06
N GLU A 46 -7.61 -0.28 16.27
CA GLU A 46 -7.48 -1.73 16.25
C GLU A 46 -7.59 -2.23 14.81
N PRO A 47 -6.64 -3.03 14.32
CA PRO A 47 -6.73 -3.64 13.00
C PRO A 47 -7.96 -4.55 12.88
N VAL A 48 -8.58 -4.55 11.70
CA VAL A 48 -9.67 -5.48 11.40
C VAL A 48 -9.09 -6.89 11.26
N ASN A 49 -9.69 -7.87 11.92
CA ASN A 49 -9.28 -9.26 11.77
C ASN A 49 -9.58 -9.74 10.34
N PRO A 50 -8.58 -10.26 9.60
CA PRO A 50 -8.76 -10.69 8.24
C PRO A 50 -9.61 -11.97 8.16
N ASN A 51 -10.38 -12.11 7.07
CA ASN A 51 -11.06 -13.34 6.73
C ASN A 51 -10.11 -14.24 5.92
N GLU A 52 -9.63 -15.30 6.53
CA GLU A 52 -8.68 -16.25 5.95
C GLU A 52 -9.15 -16.91 4.64
N GLU A 53 -10.45 -17.14 4.48
CA GLU A 53 -11.02 -17.73 3.25
C GLU A 53 -10.92 -16.74 2.09
N LEU A 54 -11.24 -15.46 2.34
CA LEU A 54 -11.15 -14.41 1.33
C LEU A 54 -9.69 -14.15 0.92
N LEU A 55 -8.74 -14.22 1.86
CA LEU A 55 -7.32 -14.06 1.55
C LEU A 55 -6.80 -15.14 0.57
N LYS A 56 -7.35 -16.35 0.65
CA LYS A 56 -6.93 -17.50 -0.16
C LYS A 56 -7.61 -17.58 -1.52
N LEU A 57 -8.85 -17.11 -1.63
CA LEU A 57 -9.79 -17.42 -2.72
C LEU A 57 -9.24 -17.12 -4.13
N LYS A 58 -8.51 -16.02 -4.31
CA LYS A 58 -7.99 -15.60 -5.62
C LYS A 58 -6.47 -15.75 -5.75
N ILE A 59 -5.83 -16.44 -4.79
CA ILE A 59 -4.37 -16.54 -4.70
C ILE A 59 -3.89 -17.97 -4.63
N THR A 60 -4.47 -18.80 -3.75
CA THR A 60 -3.97 -20.17 -3.51
C THR A 60 -3.98 -21.01 -4.78
N GLY A 61 -2.80 -21.55 -5.13
CA GLY A 61 -2.60 -22.39 -6.31
C GLY A 61 -2.64 -21.65 -7.66
N LYS A 62 -2.80 -20.32 -7.67
CA LYS A 62 -2.91 -19.48 -8.86
C LYS A 62 -1.59 -18.82 -9.24
N VAL A 63 -1.50 -18.39 -10.50
CA VAL A 63 -0.44 -17.52 -10.99
C VAL A 63 -0.86 -16.08 -10.75
N VAL A 64 -0.14 -15.39 -9.86
CA VAL A 64 -0.46 -14.04 -9.42
C VAL A 64 0.61 -13.06 -9.90
N LEU A 65 0.20 -11.93 -10.47
CA LEU A 65 1.08 -10.84 -10.88
C LEU A 65 0.79 -9.57 -10.09
N VAL A 66 1.84 -8.96 -9.54
CA VAL A 66 1.76 -7.65 -8.87
C VAL A 66 2.53 -6.63 -9.69
N THR A 67 1.85 -5.60 -10.20
CA THR A 67 2.54 -4.46 -10.85
C THR A 67 2.92 -3.42 -9.81
N GLY A 68 4.05 -2.74 -10.01
CA GLY A 68 4.59 -1.84 -9.00
C GLY A 68 5.04 -2.59 -7.74
N ALA A 69 5.57 -3.80 -7.94
CA ALA A 69 5.96 -4.72 -6.88
C ALA A 69 7.04 -4.15 -5.94
N GLY A 70 7.86 -3.22 -6.41
CA GLY A 70 8.88 -2.52 -5.61
C GLY A 70 8.35 -1.35 -4.77
N GLY A 71 7.09 -0.93 -4.97
CA GLY A 71 6.44 0.13 -4.19
C GLY A 71 6.00 -0.34 -2.80
N SER A 72 5.66 0.61 -1.90
CA SER A 72 5.26 0.29 -0.52
C SER A 72 4.04 -0.65 -0.43
N ILE A 73 3.03 -0.45 -1.29
CA ILE A 73 1.84 -1.33 -1.35
C ILE A 73 2.15 -2.60 -2.12
N GLY A 74 2.85 -2.48 -3.27
CA GLY A 74 3.18 -3.63 -4.11
C GLY A 74 4.05 -4.65 -3.40
N SER A 75 5.09 -4.22 -2.68
CA SER A 75 5.96 -5.12 -1.92
C SER A 75 5.23 -5.82 -0.77
N GLU A 76 4.33 -5.10 -0.09
CA GLU A 76 3.52 -5.71 0.96
C GLU A 76 2.47 -6.68 0.40
N LEU A 77 1.86 -6.36 -0.77
CA LEU A 77 1.02 -7.32 -1.50
C LEU A 77 1.80 -8.61 -1.76
N CYS A 78 3.01 -8.50 -2.29
CA CYS A 78 3.84 -9.67 -2.54
C CYS A 78 4.14 -10.46 -1.27
N ARG A 79 4.45 -9.78 -0.12
CA ARG A 79 4.68 -10.45 1.17
C ARG A 79 3.46 -11.23 1.64
N GLN A 80 2.27 -10.67 1.55
CA GLN A 80 1.05 -11.35 2.01
C GLN A 80 0.59 -12.44 1.06
N ILE A 81 0.73 -12.22 -0.26
CA ILE A 81 0.38 -13.18 -1.30
C ILE A 81 1.20 -14.46 -1.16
N ILE A 82 2.51 -14.36 -0.92
CA ILE A 82 3.39 -15.54 -0.81
C ILE A 82 2.94 -16.50 0.29
N PHE A 83 2.43 -15.97 1.43
CA PHE A 83 1.91 -16.80 2.53
C PHE A 83 0.59 -17.48 2.19
N GLN A 84 -0.14 -17.03 1.15
CA GLN A 84 -1.35 -17.68 0.67
C GLN A 84 -1.06 -18.79 -0.35
N LYS A 85 0.21 -19.15 -0.54
CA LYS A 85 0.67 -20.27 -1.38
C LYS A 85 0.17 -20.20 -2.83
N PRO A 86 0.48 -19.12 -3.57
CA PRO A 86 0.25 -19.09 -5.01
C PRO A 86 1.10 -20.18 -5.69
N LYS A 87 0.76 -20.56 -6.91
CA LYS A 87 1.59 -21.41 -7.75
C LYS A 87 2.86 -20.67 -8.19
N GLN A 88 2.67 -19.42 -8.62
CA GLN A 88 3.75 -18.51 -9.02
C GLN A 88 3.38 -17.07 -8.59
N LEU A 89 4.38 -16.29 -8.20
CA LEU A 89 4.25 -14.87 -7.91
C LEU A 89 5.18 -14.07 -8.82
N ILE A 90 4.60 -13.24 -9.70
CA ILE A 90 5.33 -12.42 -10.65
C ILE A 90 5.44 -11.00 -10.10
N LEU A 91 6.67 -10.53 -9.86
CA LEU A 91 7.00 -9.21 -9.39
C LEU A 91 7.26 -8.30 -10.61
N TYR A 92 6.26 -7.56 -11.09
CA TYR A 92 6.40 -6.71 -12.26
C TYR A 92 6.67 -5.26 -11.84
N GLU A 93 7.89 -4.77 -12.11
CA GLU A 93 8.37 -3.46 -11.64
C GLU A 93 9.20 -2.76 -12.73
N ILE A 94 9.09 -1.44 -12.83
CA ILE A 94 9.87 -0.62 -13.75
C ILE A 94 11.24 -0.21 -13.18
N ASN A 95 11.33 -0.09 -11.85
CA ASN A 95 12.54 0.35 -11.17
C ASN A 95 13.38 -0.87 -10.78
N GLU A 96 14.54 -1.02 -11.41
CA GLU A 96 15.47 -2.13 -11.20
C GLU A 96 15.89 -2.26 -9.73
N PHE A 97 16.28 -1.17 -9.08
CA PHE A 97 16.74 -1.19 -7.69
C PHE A 97 15.64 -1.62 -6.72
N SER A 98 14.41 -1.14 -6.94
CA SER A 98 13.26 -1.53 -6.12
C SER A 98 12.90 -3.00 -6.31
N LEU A 99 12.98 -3.51 -7.54
CA LEU A 99 12.75 -4.92 -7.86
C LEU A 99 13.80 -5.81 -7.19
N TYR A 100 15.08 -5.46 -7.32
CA TYR A 100 16.19 -6.17 -6.68
C TYR A 100 16.03 -6.25 -5.16
N ASN A 101 15.65 -5.14 -4.50
CA ASN A 101 15.47 -5.14 -3.05
C ASN A 101 14.37 -6.10 -2.59
N VAL A 102 13.26 -6.17 -3.32
CA VAL A 102 12.14 -7.08 -3.01
C VAL A 102 12.54 -8.53 -3.28
N GLU A 103 13.25 -8.80 -4.37
CA GLU A 103 13.80 -10.13 -4.68
C GLU A 103 14.72 -10.61 -3.55
N GLN A 104 15.70 -9.78 -3.15
CA GLN A 104 16.62 -10.11 -2.06
C GLN A 104 15.94 -10.32 -0.70
N GLU A 105 14.78 -9.72 -0.48
CA GLU A 105 13.97 -9.99 0.70
C GLU A 105 13.35 -11.38 0.64
N PHE A 106 12.82 -11.76 -0.52
CA PHE A 106 12.15 -13.06 -0.71
C PHE A 106 13.11 -14.24 -0.79
N ASP A 107 14.32 -14.04 -1.28
CA ASP A 107 15.37 -15.08 -1.27
C ASP A 107 15.70 -15.60 0.13
N LYS A 108 15.41 -14.79 1.17
CA LYS A 108 15.60 -15.17 2.57
C LYS A 108 14.41 -15.92 3.17
N ILE A 109 13.31 -16.01 2.44
CA ILE A 109 12.09 -16.69 2.89
C ILE A 109 12.06 -18.07 2.26
N GLU A 110 12.24 -19.10 3.09
CA GLU A 110 12.14 -20.48 2.62
C GLU A 110 10.70 -20.85 2.28
N MET A 111 10.33 -20.72 1.00
CA MET A 111 9.01 -21.09 0.45
C MET A 111 9.19 -22.07 -0.73
N PRO A 112 9.54 -23.34 -0.46
CA PRO A 112 9.97 -24.29 -1.50
C PRO A 112 8.89 -24.62 -2.54
N HIS A 113 7.65 -24.22 -2.33
CA HIS A 113 6.52 -24.52 -3.20
C HIS A 113 5.98 -23.32 -3.98
N VAL A 114 6.60 -22.13 -3.85
CA VAL A 114 6.19 -20.91 -4.53
C VAL A 114 7.33 -20.43 -5.42
N GLU A 115 7.10 -20.37 -6.70
CA GLU A 115 8.05 -19.80 -7.64
C GLU A 115 7.86 -18.28 -7.70
N ILE A 116 8.92 -17.52 -7.37
CA ILE A 116 8.94 -16.06 -7.39
C ILE A 116 9.73 -15.60 -8.60
N LEU A 117 9.12 -14.76 -9.43
CA LEU A 117 9.65 -14.34 -10.72
C LEU A 117 9.78 -12.82 -10.79
N PRO A 118 10.99 -12.24 -10.61
CA PRO A 118 11.23 -10.83 -10.82
C PRO A 118 11.22 -10.49 -12.32
N VAL A 119 10.36 -9.56 -12.72
CA VAL A 119 10.19 -9.14 -14.12
C VAL A 119 10.31 -7.63 -14.23
N LEU A 120 11.37 -7.16 -14.85
CA LEU A 120 11.57 -5.75 -15.13
C LEU A 120 10.71 -5.31 -16.34
N GLY A 121 9.84 -4.32 -16.13
CA GLY A 121 8.99 -3.81 -17.20
C GLY A 121 8.06 -2.68 -16.80
N SER A 122 7.61 -1.93 -17.79
CA SER A 122 6.64 -0.83 -17.63
C SER A 122 5.24 -1.31 -18.02
N VAL A 123 4.22 -0.94 -17.24
CA VAL A 123 2.80 -1.15 -17.59
C VAL A 123 2.37 -0.35 -18.82
N ARG A 124 3.17 0.62 -19.26
CA ARG A 124 2.98 1.39 -20.50
C ARG A 124 3.43 0.62 -21.74
N ASP A 125 4.28 -0.40 -21.58
CA ASP A 125 4.71 -1.28 -22.67
C ASP A 125 3.72 -2.44 -22.85
N ARG A 126 2.73 -2.22 -23.71
CA ARG A 126 1.67 -3.21 -24.00
C ARG A 126 2.26 -4.56 -24.43
N LYS A 127 3.24 -4.53 -25.36
CA LYS A 127 3.80 -5.78 -25.91
C LYS A 127 4.54 -6.59 -24.86
N ARG A 128 5.38 -5.92 -24.05
CA ARG A 128 6.11 -6.54 -22.95
C ARG A 128 5.14 -7.11 -21.91
N PHE A 129 4.18 -6.30 -21.47
CA PHE A 129 3.21 -6.70 -20.45
C PHE A 129 2.36 -7.88 -20.93
N GLN A 130 1.84 -7.83 -22.17
CA GLN A 130 1.06 -8.92 -22.75
C GLN A 130 1.87 -10.22 -22.87
N ASN A 131 3.13 -10.13 -23.32
CA ASN A 131 3.99 -11.31 -23.40
C ASN A 131 4.19 -11.98 -22.03
N VAL A 132 4.35 -11.18 -20.95
CA VAL A 132 4.50 -11.70 -19.59
C VAL A 132 3.19 -12.37 -19.12
N VAL A 133 2.06 -11.68 -19.23
CA VAL A 133 0.76 -12.22 -18.80
C VAL A 133 0.42 -13.50 -19.53
N LYS A 134 0.65 -13.56 -20.84
CA LYS A 134 0.42 -14.74 -21.67
C LYS A 134 1.38 -15.88 -21.36
N HIS A 135 2.68 -15.60 -21.26
CA HIS A 135 3.72 -16.62 -21.06
C HIS A 135 3.52 -17.38 -19.76
N PHE A 136 3.19 -16.67 -18.68
CA PHE A 136 2.98 -17.27 -17.37
C PHE A 136 1.53 -17.71 -17.13
N SER A 137 0.62 -17.45 -18.09
CA SER A 137 -0.83 -17.72 -17.93
C SER A 137 -1.38 -17.12 -16.62
N VAL A 138 -1.17 -15.82 -16.44
CA VAL A 138 -1.56 -15.08 -15.22
C VAL A 138 -3.07 -15.15 -14.99
N GLU A 139 -3.48 -15.53 -13.79
CA GLU A 139 -4.90 -15.67 -13.40
C GLU A 139 -5.39 -14.49 -12.55
N THR A 140 -4.51 -13.88 -11.73
CA THR A 140 -4.83 -12.74 -10.87
C THR A 140 -3.81 -11.64 -11.00
N ILE A 141 -4.28 -10.39 -11.18
CA ILE A 141 -3.43 -9.19 -11.24
C ILE A 141 -3.82 -8.24 -10.11
N TYR A 142 -2.83 -7.86 -9.28
CA TYR A 142 -2.92 -6.71 -8.38
C TYR A 142 -2.15 -5.54 -9.00
N HIS A 143 -2.89 -4.51 -9.42
CA HIS A 143 -2.32 -3.37 -10.14
C HIS A 143 -2.03 -2.20 -9.20
N ALA A 144 -0.79 -2.15 -8.67
CA ALA A 144 -0.31 -1.12 -7.75
C ALA A 144 0.65 -0.11 -8.41
N ALA A 145 1.03 -0.32 -9.67
CA ALA A 145 1.88 0.61 -10.41
C ALA A 145 1.18 1.95 -10.64
N ALA A 146 1.67 3.02 -10.00
CA ALA A 146 1.16 4.38 -10.18
C ALA A 146 2.16 5.44 -9.68
N TYR A 147 2.13 6.63 -10.24
CA TYR A 147 2.71 7.83 -9.65
C TYR A 147 1.73 8.43 -8.65
N LYS A 148 2.16 8.59 -7.38
CA LYS A 148 1.28 8.98 -6.26
C LYS A 148 1.58 10.34 -5.65
N HIS A 149 2.78 10.89 -5.88
CA HIS A 149 3.19 12.16 -5.29
C HIS A 149 2.50 13.32 -5.99
N VAL A 150 1.52 13.93 -5.30
CA VAL A 150 0.68 15.00 -5.87
C VAL A 150 1.53 16.13 -6.46
N PRO A 151 2.50 16.76 -5.74
CA PRO A 151 3.29 17.85 -6.33
C PRO A 151 4.08 17.43 -7.57
N LEU A 152 4.68 16.23 -7.56
CA LEU A 152 5.44 15.75 -8.71
C LEU A 152 4.55 15.50 -9.93
N VAL A 153 3.33 14.98 -9.72
CA VAL A 153 2.38 14.74 -10.82
C VAL A 153 1.83 16.06 -11.35
N GLU A 154 1.63 17.08 -10.50
CA GLU A 154 1.23 18.41 -10.96
C GLU A 154 2.27 19.06 -11.87
N TYR A 155 3.57 18.88 -11.59
CA TYR A 155 4.64 19.34 -12.49
C TYR A 155 4.85 18.46 -13.72
N ASN A 156 4.30 17.23 -13.71
CA ASN A 156 4.50 16.21 -14.76
C ASN A 156 3.17 15.58 -15.17
N ASN A 157 2.19 16.41 -15.51
CA ASN A 157 0.81 15.98 -15.80
C ASN A 157 0.74 14.90 -16.88
N SER A 158 1.48 15.05 -17.97
CA SER A 158 1.53 14.10 -19.08
C SER A 158 1.99 12.71 -18.59
N GLU A 159 3.06 12.67 -17.80
CA GLU A 159 3.58 11.42 -17.26
C GLU A 159 2.60 10.77 -16.28
N GLY A 160 1.91 11.59 -15.45
CA GLY A 160 0.84 11.15 -14.58
C GLY A 160 -0.31 10.47 -15.36
N VAL A 161 -0.77 11.09 -16.42
CA VAL A 161 -1.83 10.56 -17.31
C VAL A 161 -1.36 9.29 -18.02
N LEU A 162 -0.18 9.32 -18.62
CA LEU A 162 0.37 8.18 -19.37
C LEU A 162 0.58 6.96 -18.47
N ASN A 163 1.09 7.16 -17.25
CA ASN A 163 1.35 6.05 -16.35
C ASN A 163 0.09 5.56 -15.62
N ASN A 164 -0.66 6.47 -14.98
CA ASN A 164 -1.76 6.07 -14.12
C ASN A 164 -3.03 5.72 -14.90
N THR A 165 -3.34 6.44 -15.98
CA THR A 165 -4.55 6.23 -16.78
C THR A 165 -4.28 5.24 -17.92
N PHE A 166 -3.34 5.56 -18.81
CA PHE A 166 -3.07 4.68 -19.96
C PHE A 166 -2.36 3.40 -19.55
N GLY A 167 -1.48 3.44 -18.55
CA GLY A 167 -0.87 2.22 -17.99
C GLY A 167 -1.94 1.26 -17.43
N THR A 168 -2.94 1.79 -16.71
CA THR A 168 -4.08 0.98 -16.23
C THR A 168 -4.95 0.47 -17.38
N LEU A 169 -5.24 1.31 -18.40
CA LEU A 169 -5.99 0.90 -19.58
C LEU A 169 -5.29 -0.27 -20.29
N ILE A 170 -3.99 -0.13 -20.56
CA ILE A 170 -3.18 -1.17 -21.22
C ILE A 170 -3.22 -2.47 -20.40
N ALA A 171 -2.99 -2.37 -19.09
CA ALA A 171 -2.98 -3.54 -18.22
C ALA A 171 -4.34 -4.24 -18.19
N ALA A 172 -5.44 -3.48 -18.16
CA ALA A 172 -6.80 -4.01 -18.16
C ALA A 172 -7.20 -4.65 -19.51
N GLU A 173 -6.85 -4.02 -20.63
CA GLU A 173 -7.10 -4.58 -21.96
C GLU A 173 -6.30 -5.87 -22.19
N VAL A 174 -5.06 -5.94 -21.70
CA VAL A 174 -4.28 -7.17 -21.74
C VAL A 174 -4.92 -8.24 -20.85
N ALA A 175 -5.40 -7.89 -19.65
CA ALA A 175 -6.08 -8.83 -18.78
C ALA A 175 -7.33 -9.43 -19.46
N LEU A 176 -8.11 -8.61 -20.17
CA LEU A 176 -9.25 -9.07 -20.98
C LEU A 176 -8.82 -10.01 -22.11
N ALA A 177 -7.82 -9.59 -22.90
CA ALA A 177 -7.34 -10.37 -24.06
C ALA A 177 -6.79 -11.74 -23.66
N GLU A 178 -6.09 -11.81 -22.53
CA GLU A 178 -5.46 -13.05 -22.04
C GLU A 178 -6.36 -13.79 -21.02
N LYS A 179 -7.62 -13.34 -20.82
CA LYS A 179 -8.64 -13.97 -19.97
C LYS A 179 -8.22 -14.12 -18.51
N VAL A 180 -7.52 -13.12 -17.96
CA VAL A 180 -7.20 -13.04 -16.54
C VAL A 180 -8.49 -13.04 -15.74
N GLU A 181 -8.61 -13.88 -14.72
CA GLU A 181 -9.86 -14.01 -13.96
C GLU A 181 -10.15 -12.81 -13.05
N THR A 182 -9.10 -12.28 -12.40
CA THR A 182 -9.23 -11.22 -11.40
C THR A 182 -8.24 -10.10 -11.64
N PHE A 183 -8.73 -8.87 -11.69
CA PHE A 183 -7.93 -7.66 -11.80
C PHE A 183 -8.31 -6.66 -10.71
N VAL A 184 -7.39 -6.38 -9.79
CA VAL A 184 -7.61 -5.48 -8.65
C VAL A 184 -6.78 -4.22 -8.82
N LEU A 185 -7.46 -3.07 -8.98
CA LEU A 185 -6.80 -1.75 -9.05
C LEU A 185 -6.65 -1.16 -7.65
N ILE A 186 -5.44 -0.84 -7.28
CA ILE A 186 -5.16 -0.01 -6.10
C ILE A 186 -5.49 1.45 -6.43
N SER A 187 -6.52 2.00 -5.77
CA SER A 187 -6.95 3.37 -5.93
C SER A 187 -6.73 4.19 -4.65
N THR A 188 -7.32 5.35 -4.55
CA THR A 188 -7.09 6.32 -3.47
C THR A 188 -8.34 7.12 -3.13
N ASP A 189 -8.43 7.64 -1.92
CA ASP A 189 -9.40 8.65 -1.47
C ASP A 189 -9.39 9.91 -2.35
N LYS A 190 -8.23 10.25 -2.92
CA LYS A 190 -8.05 11.43 -3.81
C LYS A 190 -8.71 11.28 -5.17
N ALA A 191 -9.20 10.08 -5.52
CA ALA A 191 -10.06 9.85 -6.69
C ALA A 191 -11.52 10.27 -6.47
N VAL A 192 -11.90 10.60 -5.23
CA VAL A 192 -13.22 11.13 -4.88
C VAL A 192 -13.24 12.64 -5.10
N ARG A 193 -14.04 13.13 -6.06
CA ARG A 193 -14.10 14.56 -6.43
C ARG A 193 -12.70 15.18 -6.53
N PRO A 194 -11.86 14.70 -7.45
CA PRO A 194 -10.44 15.02 -7.49
C PRO A 194 -10.21 16.53 -7.63
N THR A 195 -9.33 17.06 -6.79
CA THR A 195 -8.89 18.46 -6.81
C THR A 195 -7.46 18.64 -7.31
N ASN A 196 -6.85 17.54 -7.78
CA ASN A 196 -5.49 17.50 -8.28
C ASN A 196 -5.35 16.47 -9.41
N THR A 197 -4.32 16.62 -10.25
CA THR A 197 -4.07 15.78 -11.42
C THR A 197 -3.90 14.31 -11.04
N MET A 198 -3.15 14.00 -9.98
CA MET A 198 -2.94 12.61 -9.55
C MET A 198 -4.28 11.94 -9.21
N GLY A 199 -5.13 12.58 -8.43
CA GLY A 199 -6.47 12.08 -8.12
C GLY A 199 -7.35 11.92 -9.36
N ALA A 200 -7.29 12.89 -10.29
CA ALA A 200 -8.02 12.83 -11.57
C ALA A 200 -7.58 11.64 -12.43
N THR A 201 -6.27 11.38 -12.54
CA THR A 201 -5.74 10.22 -13.29
C THR A 201 -6.21 8.89 -12.70
N LYS A 202 -6.25 8.78 -11.39
CA LYS A 202 -6.78 7.57 -10.71
C LYS A 202 -8.28 7.42 -10.89
N ARG A 203 -9.05 8.54 -10.84
CA ARG A 203 -10.49 8.49 -11.13
C ARG A 203 -10.78 8.06 -12.55
N ILE A 204 -10.03 8.54 -13.53
CA ILE A 204 -10.20 8.11 -14.94
C ILE A 204 -9.85 6.61 -15.06
N ALA A 205 -8.80 6.13 -14.39
CA ALA A 205 -8.45 4.71 -14.36
C ALA A 205 -9.61 3.84 -13.82
N GLU A 206 -10.29 4.28 -12.74
CA GLU A 206 -11.48 3.59 -12.23
C GLU A 206 -12.63 3.57 -13.26
N LEU A 207 -12.90 4.69 -13.93
CA LEU A 207 -13.94 4.79 -14.95
C LEU A 207 -13.64 3.89 -16.16
N VAL A 208 -12.36 3.75 -16.54
CA VAL A 208 -11.92 2.82 -17.58
C VAL A 208 -12.29 1.38 -17.18
N LEU A 209 -11.94 0.96 -15.96
CA LEU A 209 -12.27 -0.39 -15.50
C LEU A 209 -13.77 -0.62 -15.39
N GLN A 210 -14.54 0.38 -14.94
CA GLN A 210 -16.00 0.31 -14.91
C GLN A 210 -16.61 0.20 -16.32
N ALA A 211 -16.02 0.84 -17.32
CA ALA A 211 -16.46 0.71 -18.70
C ALA A 211 -16.13 -0.68 -19.27
N LEU A 212 -14.93 -1.18 -19.01
CA LEU A 212 -14.48 -2.50 -19.45
C LEU A 212 -15.29 -3.64 -18.78
N SER A 213 -15.66 -3.48 -17.52
CA SER A 213 -16.45 -4.47 -16.79
C SER A 213 -17.87 -4.68 -17.34
N LYS A 214 -18.37 -3.75 -18.17
CA LYS A 214 -19.67 -3.90 -18.87
C LYS A 214 -19.59 -4.76 -20.13
N GLN A 215 -18.38 -5.09 -20.58
CA GLN A 215 -18.19 -5.98 -21.70
C GLN A 215 -18.39 -7.43 -21.24
N GLU A 216 -18.93 -8.28 -22.11
CA GLU A 216 -19.00 -9.71 -21.85
C GLU A 216 -17.60 -10.30 -21.77
N SER A 217 -17.11 -10.52 -20.56
CA SER A 217 -15.78 -11.09 -20.32
C SER A 217 -15.73 -11.90 -19.03
N SER A 218 -14.72 -12.76 -18.92
CA SER A 218 -14.46 -13.54 -17.70
C SER A 218 -13.66 -12.78 -16.65
N THR A 219 -13.13 -11.57 -16.98
CA THR A 219 -12.29 -10.79 -16.07
C THR A 219 -13.14 -9.98 -15.09
N CYS A 220 -12.97 -10.26 -13.81
CA CYS A 220 -13.57 -9.49 -12.72
C CYS A 220 -12.70 -8.30 -12.36
N PHE A 221 -13.14 -7.09 -12.70
CA PHE A 221 -12.46 -5.84 -12.32
C PHE A 221 -12.95 -5.33 -10.97
N THR A 222 -12.04 -5.10 -10.05
CA THR A 222 -12.32 -4.53 -8.73
C THR A 222 -11.40 -3.35 -8.46
N MET A 223 -11.93 -2.28 -7.90
CA MET A 223 -11.18 -1.10 -7.52
C MET A 223 -11.25 -0.91 -6.00
N VAL A 224 -10.13 -0.59 -5.36
CA VAL A 224 -10.08 -0.42 -3.90
C VAL A 224 -9.49 0.94 -3.56
N ARG A 225 -10.28 1.77 -2.88
CA ARG A 225 -9.91 3.09 -2.40
C ARG A 225 -9.55 3.06 -0.93
N PHE A 226 -8.45 3.68 -0.58
CA PHE A 226 -8.08 3.97 0.80
C PHE A 226 -7.31 5.28 0.90
N GLY A 227 -7.18 5.80 2.12
CA GLY A 227 -6.50 7.05 2.42
C GLY A 227 -4.98 6.89 2.53
N ASN A 228 -4.37 7.59 3.49
CA ASN A 228 -2.93 7.51 3.67
C ASN A 228 -2.55 6.22 4.41
N VAL A 229 -1.40 5.66 4.04
CA VAL A 229 -0.81 4.54 4.77
C VAL A 229 0.44 5.00 5.51
N LEU A 230 0.63 4.48 6.72
CA LEU A 230 1.76 4.82 7.58
C LEU A 230 3.08 4.33 6.98
N ASP A 231 4.15 5.08 7.21
CA ASP A 231 5.52 4.73 6.83
C ASP A 231 5.73 4.45 5.33
N SER A 232 4.78 4.86 4.45
CA SER A 232 4.98 4.73 3.01
C SER A 232 6.05 5.71 2.51
N SER A 233 6.83 5.29 1.52
CA SER A 233 7.91 6.09 0.93
C SER A 233 7.42 7.48 0.51
N GLY A 234 8.16 8.54 0.93
CA GLY A 234 7.82 9.93 0.65
C GLY A 234 6.55 10.45 1.31
N SER A 235 6.05 9.81 2.37
CA SER A 235 4.95 10.31 3.18
C SER A 235 5.41 11.23 4.31
N VAL A 236 4.45 11.89 4.97
CA VAL A 236 4.72 12.87 6.04
C VAL A 236 5.46 12.27 7.25
N ILE A 237 5.21 11.02 7.59
CA ILE A 237 5.80 10.37 8.77
C ILE A 237 7.31 10.16 8.65
N PRO A 238 7.83 9.55 7.59
CA PRO A 238 9.29 9.50 7.36
C PRO A 238 9.95 10.88 7.34
N LEU A 239 9.25 11.88 6.77
CA LEU A 239 9.75 13.26 6.77
C LEU A 239 9.90 13.80 8.20
N PHE A 240 8.84 13.67 9.03
CA PHE A 240 8.88 14.10 10.43
C PHE A 240 9.97 13.37 11.23
N LYS A 241 10.08 12.04 11.07
CA LYS A 241 11.18 11.26 11.70
C LYS A 241 12.54 11.81 11.36
N GLN A 242 12.76 12.14 10.08
CA GLN A 242 14.04 12.70 9.63
C GLN A 242 14.28 14.10 10.18
N GLN A 243 13.26 14.98 10.17
CA GLN A 243 13.36 16.34 10.73
C GLN A 243 13.63 16.30 12.23
N ILE A 244 12.94 15.46 12.99
CA ILE A 244 13.18 15.28 14.43
C ILE A 244 14.60 14.78 14.68
N LYS A 245 15.08 13.78 13.94
CA LYS A 245 16.45 13.26 14.04
C LYS A 245 17.52 14.33 13.77
N ASN A 246 17.21 15.28 12.89
CA ASN A 246 18.11 16.37 12.51
C ASN A 246 18.04 17.58 13.48
N GLY A 247 17.21 17.53 14.54
CA GLY A 247 17.05 18.62 15.52
C GLY A 247 15.97 19.64 15.15
N GLY A 248 15.14 19.36 14.15
CA GLY A 248 14.07 20.24 13.70
C GLY A 248 14.49 21.26 12.63
N PRO A 249 13.62 22.22 12.28
CA PRO A 249 12.21 22.26 12.67
C PRO A 249 11.36 21.18 11.99
N VAL A 250 10.23 20.79 12.61
CA VAL A 250 9.23 19.93 11.99
C VAL A 250 8.22 20.82 11.24
N THR A 251 8.11 20.61 9.92
CA THR A 251 7.31 21.48 9.05
C THR A 251 5.92 20.91 8.80
N VAL A 252 4.87 21.68 9.20
CA VAL A 252 3.47 21.34 8.95
C VAL A 252 2.87 22.38 8.01
N THR A 253 2.39 21.96 6.85
CA THR A 253 1.87 22.87 5.81
C THR A 253 0.63 23.66 6.26
N ASN A 254 -0.23 23.04 7.09
CA ASN A 254 -1.44 23.67 7.63
C ASN A 254 -1.84 22.95 8.92
N ALA A 255 -1.98 23.71 10.02
CA ALA A 255 -2.32 23.17 11.33
C ALA A 255 -3.68 22.46 11.39
N ASN A 256 -4.63 22.86 10.52
CA ASN A 256 -5.97 22.26 10.44
C ASN A 256 -6.05 21.05 9.49
N MET A 257 -4.93 20.65 8.88
CA MET A 257 -4.92 19.54 7.95
C MET A 257 -5.22 18.23 8.66
N VAL A 258 -6.23 17.52 8.18
CA VAL A 258 -6.66 16.20 8.68
C VAL A 258 -6.43 15.15 7.63
N ARG A 259 -6.02 13.96 8.04
CA ARG A 259 -5.86 12.80 7.17
C ARG A 259 -6.32 11.53 7.87
N TYR A 260 -6.80 10.58 7.08
CA TYR A 260 -7.07 9.23 7.54
C TYR A 260 -5.81 8.37 7.36
N PHE A 261 -5.52 7.54 8.35
CA PHE A 261 -4.35 6.66 8.31
C PHE A 261 -4.72 5.21 8.59
N MET A 262 -4.00 4.34 7.91
CA MET A 262 -4.07 2.89 8.10
C MET A 262 -2.65 2.32 8.04
N THR A 263 -2.41 1.15 8.60
CA THR A 263 -1.13 0.48 8.39
C THR A 263 -1.05 -0.13 6.99
N ILE A 264 0.15 -0.24 6.42
CA ILE A 264 0.32 -0.88 5.10
C ILE A 264 -0.15 -2.33 5.12
N PRO A 265 0.21 -3.17 6.13
CA PRO A 265 -0.29 -4.54 6.20
C PRO A 265 -1.82 -4.64 6.23
N GLU A 266 -2.49 -3.84 7.07
CA GLU A 266 -3.95 -3.82 7.15
C GLU A 266 -4.60 -3.41 5.81
N ALA A 267 -4.08 -2.35 5.18
CA ALA A 267 -4.57 -1.91 3.87
C ALA A 267 -4.48 -3.03 2.83
N VAL A 268 -3.38 -3.75 2.80
CA VAL A 268 -3.15 -4.84 1.86
C VAL A 268 -4.03 -6.05 2.15
N GLU A 269 -4.20 -6.45 3.40
CA GLU A 269 -5.15 -7.50 3.79
C GLU A 269 -6.57 -7.20 3.31
N LEU A 270 -7.02 -5.96 3.50
CA LEU A 270 -8.34 -5.52 3.05
C LEU A 270 -8.44 -5.43 1.52
N VAL A 271 -7.36 -5.04 0.83
CA VAL A 271 -7.30 -5.04 -0.64
C VAL A 271 -7.45 -6.45 -1.20
N VAL A 272 -6.76 -7.43 -0.63
CA VAL A 272 -6.85 -8.83 -1.06
C VAL A 272 -8.26 -9.36 -0.86
N GLN A 273 -8.88 -9.09 0.30
CA GLN A 273 -10.25 -9.49 0.59
C GLN A 273 -11.27 -8.81 -0.35
N ALA A 274 -11.13 -7.51 -0.61
CA ALA A 274 -11.98 -6.78 -1.56
C ALA A 274 -11.88 -7.37 -2.97
N GLY A 275 -10.66 -7.74 -3.41
CA GLY A 275 -10.44 -8.44 -4.68
C GLY A 275 -11.16 -9.79 -4.77
N ALA A 276 -11.26 -10.50 -3.64
CA ALA A 276 -12.00 -11.77 -3.56
C ALA A 276 -13.53 -11.58 -3.56
N MET A 277 -14.02 -10.45 -3.04
CA MET A 277 -15.44 -10.12 -2.94
C MET A 277 -16.02 -9.49 -4.21
N GLY A 278 -15.17 -8.96 -5.11
CA GLY A 278 -15.59 -8.25 -6.31
C GLY A 278 -16.45 -9.09 -7.24
N LYS A 279 -17.45 -8.45 -7.83
CA LYS A 279 -18.39 -9.04 -8.82
C LYS A 279 -18.25 -8.44 -10.22
N GLY A 280 -17.38 -7.45 -10.37
CA GLY A 280 -17.07 -6.74 -11.61
C GLY A 280 -17.59 -5.30 -11.65
N GLY A 281 -16.66 -4.35 -11.75
CA GLY A 281 -16.95 -2.91 -11.73
C GLY A 281 -17.13 -2.29 -10.34
N ASP A 282 -16.95 -3.07 -9.28
CA ASP A 282 -17.12 -2.62 -7.89
C ASP A 282 -15.99 -1.69 -7.46
N VAL A 283 -16.35 -0.66 -6.69
CA VAL A 283 -15.42 0.24 -6.01
C VAL A 283 -15.58 0.06 -4.51
N PHE A 284 -14.65 -0.65 -3.88
CA PHE A 284 -14.60 -0.78 -2.43
C PHE A 284 -13.91 0.43 -1.82
N VAL A 285 -14.43 0.91 -0.71
CA VAL A 285 -13.82 1.97 0.10
C VAL A 285 -13.49 1.36 1.45
N LEU A 286 -12.22 1.38 1.81
CA LEU A 286 -11.79 0.84 3.11
C LEU A 286 -12.19 1.79 4.23
N ASP A 287 -12.67 1.22 5.34
CA ASP A 287 -12.93 1.98 6.55
C ASP A 287 -11.61 2.43 7.17
N MET A 288 -11.35 3.72 7.11
CA MET A 288 -10.11 4.34 7.57
C MET A 288 -10.15 4.72 9.06
N GLY A 289 -11.26 4.49 9.76
CA GLY A 289 -11.46 4.92 11.14
C GLY A 289 -11.51 6.45 11.31
N GLU A 290 -11.03 6.93 12.46
CA GLU A 290 -11.08 8.36 12.79
C GLU A 290 -10.00 9.18 12.08
N PRO A 291 -10.30 10.42 11.68
CA PRO A 291 -9.33 11.32 11.07
C PRO A 291 -8.32 11.84 12.10
N VAL A 292 -7.07 12.01 11.66
CA VAL A 292 -5.96 12.49 12.50
C VAL A 292 -5.48 13.85 12.01
N ARG A 293 -5.37 14.83 12.91
CA ARG A 293 -4.75 16.13 12.60
C ARG A 293 -3.24 15.95 12.46
N ILE A 294 -2.68 16.46 11.37
CA ILE A 294 -1.24 16.33 11.09
C ILE A 294 -0.40 17.07 12.12
N TYR A 295 -0.86 18.21 12.61
CA TYR A 295 -0.21 18.95 13.69
C TYR A 295 -0.12 18.12 14.99
N ASP A 296 -1.23 17.49 15.40
CA ASP A 296 -1.25 16.66 16.61
C ASP A 296 -0.34 15.43 16.46
N LEU A 297 -0.25 14.86 15.25
CA LEU A 297 0.67 13.78 14.95
C LEU A 297 2.13 14.22 15.08
N ALA A 298 2.49 15.39 14.53
CA ALA A 298 3.82 15.97 14.63
C ALA A 298 4.21 16.20 16.09
N THR A 299 3.34 16.85 16.85
CA THR A 299 3.51 17.11 18.28
C THR A 299 3.77 15.82 19.08
N LYS A 300 2.93 14.80 18.88
CA LYS A 300 3.10 13.50 19.53
C LYS A 300 4.43 12.83 19.16
N MET A 301 4.85 12.92 17.90
CA MET A 301 6.12 12.34 17.46
C MET A 301 7.32 13.02 18.10
N ILE A 302 7.30 14.36 18.24
CA ILE A 302 8.35 15.13 18.93
C ILE A 302 8.41 14.71 20.40
N GLN A 303 7.28 14.71 21.10
CA GLN A 303 7.20 14.35 22.52
C GLN A 303 7.69 12.91 22.80
N LEU A 304 7.29 11.94 21.97
CA LEU A 304 7.74 10.55 22.09
C LEU A 304 9.23 10.36 21.81
N SER A 305 9.85 11.31 21.11
CA SER A 305 11.31 11.34 20.93
C SER A 305 12.05 11.97 22.11
N GLY A 306 11.34 12.30 23.21
CA GLY A 306 11.92 12.93 24.41
C GLY A 306 12.20 14.43 24.24
N LEU A 307 11.60 15.06 23.24
CA LEU A 307 11.79 16.49 22.94
C LEU A 307 10.55 17.31 23.32
N GLN A 308 10.76 18.60 23.56
CA GLN A 308 9.67 19.54 23.78
C GLN A 308 9.33 20.26 22.47
N VAL A 309 8.04 20.51 22.27
CA VAL A 309 7.55 21.36 21.19
C VAL A 309 7.76 22.82 21.62
N LEU A 310 8.51 23.55 20.82
CA LEU A 310 8.61 25.00 20.91
C LEU A 310 7.87 25.52 19.68
N ASP A 311 6.72 26.16 19.88
CA ASP A 311 6.07 26.92 18.82
C ASP A 311 6.90 28.18 18.58
N GLU A 312 7.42 28.37 17.37
CA GLU A 312 7.91 29.68 16.94
C GLU A 312 6.66 30.51 16.61
N ASP A 313 6.47 31.62 17.36
CA ASP A 313 5.43 32.63 17.11
C ASP A 313 5.62 33.32 15.74
#